data_6e43091289313bf194a0f0711227e5d1
#
_entry.id   6e43091289313bf194a0f0711227e5d1
#
_cell.length_a   1.000
_cell.length_b   1.000
_cell.length_c   1.000
_cell.angle_alpha   90.00
_cell.angle_beta   90.00
_cell.angle_gamma   90.00
#
_symmetry.space_group_name_H-M   'P 1'
#
loop_
_entity.id
_entity.type
_entity.pdbx_description
1 polymer ?
#
loop_
_entity_poly.entity_id
_entity_poly.type
_entity_poly.pdbx_seq_one_letter_code
_entity_poly.pdbx_strand_id
1 'polypeptide(L)'
;IYVALIPFLNWSFGVIPEFQVIEPEKGTLFAQGVSLHPMTMVTGMVFVVRDFVQREMHHRVLVVMAMAVAWSFYYAWPVIALASGVAFAISEGVDWLMFTFTKYRLSTRILLSSMFAAPVDTTVFLYGADLAKQIEFGAEPGNSLHVWNWIVFVIGKMVGAVLVSAIIRRREDLGLTDPKEL
;
A
#
# COMPACT_ATOMS: atom_id res chain seq x y z
N ILE A 1 -12.21 -12.16 -2.16
CA ILE A 1 -10.99 -12.03 -1.34
C ILE A 1 -10.51 -10.57 -1.36
N TYR A 2 -10.27 -9.96 -2.53
CA TYR A 2 -9.74 -8.60 -2.63
C TYR A 2 -10.56 -7.55 -1.87
N VAL A 3 -11.89 -7.53 -2.01
CA VAL A 3 -12.79 -6.58 -1.32
C VAL A 3 -12.67 -6.67 0.21
N ALA A 4 -12.38 -7.85 0.74
CA ALA A 4 -12.24 -8.06 2.18
C ALA A 4 -10.84 -7.71 2.71
N LEU A 5 -9.82 -7.71 1.85
CA LEU A 5 -8.45 -7.41 2.27
C LEU A 5 -8.27 -5.94 2.70
N ILE A 6 -8.90 -4.99 2.02
CA ILE A 6 -8.78 -3.56 2.33
C ILE A 6 -9.36 -3.22 3.70
N PRO A 7 -10.65 -3.54 4.00
CA PRO A 7 -11.18 -3.31 5.34
C PRO A 7 -10.45 -4.10 6.43
N PHE A 8 -9.97 -5.31 6.13
CA PHE A 8 -9.15 -6.09 7.06
C PHE A 8 -7.84 -5.38 7.39
N LEU A 9 -7.13 -4.86 6.39
CA LEU A 9 -5.89 -4.12 6.61
C LEU A 9 -6.15 -2.83 7.41
N ASN A 10 -7.16 -2.05 7.02
CA ASN A 10 -7.49 -0.82 7.72
C ASN A 10 -7.88 -1.07 9.18
N TRP A 11 -8.63 -2.15 9.45
CA TRP A 11 -8.92 -2.58 10.81
C TRP A 11 -7.64 -3.01 11.55
N SER A 12 -6.77 -3.78 10.90
CA SER A 12 -5.56 -4.31 11.51
C SER A 12 -4.56 -3.22 11.92
N PHE A 13 -4.49 -2.12 11.18
CA PHE A 13 -3.67 -0.96 11.55
C PHE A 13 -4.17 -0.28 12.84
N GLY A 14 -5.43 -0.43 13.21
CA GLY A 14 -5.98 0.08 14.47
C GLY A 14 -5.86 -0.89 15.66
N VAL A 15 -5.62 -2.18 15.41
CA VAL A 15 -5.67 -3.24 16.45
C VAL A 15 -4.31 -3.88 16.70
N ILE A 16 -3.52 -4.08 15.65
CA ILE A 16 -2.20 -4.72 15.75
C ILE A 16 -1.17 -3.65 16.11
N PRO A 17 -0.37 -3.83 17.17
CA PRO A 17 0.64 -2.86 17.55
C PRO A 17 1.78 -2.79 16.52
N GLU A 18 2.34 -1.60 16.37
CA GLU A 18 3.57 -1.37 15.62
C GLU A 18 4.77 -1.94 16.37
N PHE A 19 5.72 -2.54 15.66
CA PHE A 19 7.01 -2.92 16.22
C PHE A 19 7.99 -1.75 16.10
N GLN A 20 8.61 -1.38 17.19
CA GLN A 20 9.73 -0.45 17.15
C GLN A 20 10.97 -1.18 16.61
N VAL A 21 11.44 -0.74 15.45
CA VAL A 21 12.66 -1.26 14.81
C VAL A 21 13.89 -0.55 15.36
N ILE A 22 13.77 0.75 15.62
CA ILE A 22 14.79 1.59 16.22
C ILE A 22 14.13 2.42 17.31
N GLU A 23 14.66 2.34 18.53
CA GLU A 23 14.16 3.14 19.64
C GLU A 23 14.46 4.63 19.42
N PRO A 24 13.58 5.53 19.92
CA PRO A 24 13.82 6.96 19.83
C PRO A 24 15.03 7.38 20.64
N GLU A 25 16.03 7.96 20.00
CA GLU A 25 17.27 8.43 20.64
C GLU A 25 17.46 9.93 20.41
N LYS A 26 17.29 10.72 21.46
CA LYS A 26 17.40 12.18 21.40
C LYS A 26 18.79 12.62 20.93
N GLY A 27 18.82 13.51 19.95
CA GLY A 27 20.07 14.07 19.41
C GLY A 27 20.67 13.27 18.24
N THR A 28 20.02 12.19 17.79
CA THR A 28 20.40 11.43 16.61
C THR A 28 19.41 11.66 15.45
N LEU A 29 19.74 11.12 14.27
CA LEU A 29 18.83 11.09 13.11
C LEU A 29 17.53 10.30 13.40
N PHE A 30 17.51 9.48 14.44
CA PHE A 30 16.39 8.64 14.85
C PHE A 30 15.65 9.18 16.09
N ALA A 31 15.63 10.51 16.26
CA ALA A 31 15.04 11.15 17.45
C ALA A 31 13.58 10.75 17.70
N GLN A 32 12.83 10.40 16.66
CA GLN A 32 11.44 9.93 16.74
C GLN A 32 11.29 8.40 16.74
N GLY A 33 12.43 7.67 16.67
CA GLY A 33 12.41 6.23 16.49
C GLY A 33 11.98 5.80 15.08
N VAL A 34 11.93 4.51 14.85
CA VAL A 34 11.42 3.92 13.60
C VAL A 34 10.50 2.76 13.95
N SER A 35 9.25 2.86 13.56
CA SER A 35 8.27 1.80 13.75
C SER A 35 7.93 1.10 12.43
N LEU A 36 7.66 -0.19 12.49
CA LEU A 36 7.18 -0.98 11.37
C LEU A 36 5.89 -1.69 11.79
N HIS A 37 4.83 -1.43 11.05
CA HIS A 37 3.61 -2.20 11.21
C HIS A 37 3.71 -3.51 10.41
N PRO A 38 3.44 -4.70 11.01
CA PRO A 38 3.60 -6.00 10.32
C PRO A 38 2.78 -6.08 9.04
N MET A 39 1.60 -5.44 9.03
CA MET A 39 0.70 -5.45 7.88
C MET A 39 1.20 -4.61 6.69
N THR A 40 2.27 -3.83 6.85
CA THR A 40 2.85 -3.06 5.74
C THR A 40 3.30 -3.96 4.58
N MET A 41 3.90 -5.12 4.90
CA MET A 41 4.26 -6.11 3.87
C MET A 41 3.02 -6.70 3.19
N VAL A 42 1.97 -6.96 3.96
CA VAL A 42 0.69 -7.48 3.43
C VAL A 42 0.04 -6.44 2.52
N THR A 43 0.12 -5.16 2.86
CA THR A 43 -0.35 -4.06 2.00
C THR A 43 0.37 -4.07 0.65
N GLY A 44 1.68 -4.31 0.62
CA GLY A 44 2.42 -4.47 -0.63
C GLY A 44 1.92 -5.63 -1.49
N MET A 45 1.53 -6.75 -0.85
CA MET A 45 0.91 -7.87 -1.59
C MET A 45 -0.49 -7.55 -2.12
N VAL A 46 -1.23 -6.65 -1.46
CA VAL A 46 -2.56 -6.22 -1.95
C VAL A 46 -2.46 -5.50 -3.28
N PHE A 47 -1.44 -4.67 -3.49
CA PHE A 47 -1.20 -4.04 -4.80
C PHE A 47 -1.07 -5.08 -5.91
N VAL A 48 -0.37 -6.16 -5.63
CA VAL A 48 -0.21 -7.25 -6.60
C VAL A 48 -1.52 -8.01 -6.83
N VAL A 49 -2.26 -8.33 -5.78
CA VAL A 49 -3.60 -8.97 -5.91
C VAL A 49 -4.53 -8.08 -6.73
N ARG A 50 -4.46 -6.77 -6.53
CA ARG A 50 -5.20 -5.79 -7.31
C ARG A 50 -4.85 -5.87 -8.80
N ASP A 51 -3.56 -5.94 -9.15
CA ASP A 51 -3.12 -5.99 -10.54
C ASP A 51 -3.70 -7.23 -11.26
N PHE A 52 -3.77 -8.36 -10.56
CA PHE A 52 -4.46 -9.54 -11.08
C PHE A 52 -5.97 -9.33 -11.24
N VAL A 53 -6.62 -8.70 -10.27
CA VAL A 53 -8.05 -8.39 -10.35
C VAL A 53 -8.33 -7.40 -11.48
N GLN A 54 -7.48 -6.40 -11.67
CA GLN A 54 -7.58 -5.44 -12.75
C GLN A 54 -7.41 -6.11 -14.12
N ARG A 55 -6.49 -7.05 -14.23
CA ARG A 55 -6.31 -7.86 -15.44
C ARG A 55 -7.58 -8.61 -15.83
N GLU A 56 -8.27 -9.22 -14.86
CA GLU A 56 -9.50 -9.98 -15.10
C GLU A 56 -10.75 -9.11 -15.28
N MET A 57 -10.84 -8.02 -14.53
CA MET A 57 -12.05 -7.20 -14.45
C MET A 57 -11.96 -5.89 -15.25
N HIS A 58 -10.78 -5.53 -15.76
CA HIS A 58 -10.51 -4.26 -16.43
C HIS A 58 -11.01 -3.06 -15.58
N HIS A 59 -11.75 -2.13 -16.19
CA HIS A 59 -12.27 -0.94 -15.49
C HIS A 59 -13.27 -1.24 -14.36
N ARG A 60 -13.88 -2.45 -14.32
CA ARG A 60 -14.79 -2.83 -13.24
C ARG A 60 -14.09 -2.97 -11.89
N VAL A 61 -12.78 -3.11 -11.87
CA VAL A 61 -11.98 -3.10 -10.64
C VAL A 61 -12.23 -1.84 -9.82
N LEU A 62 -12.41 -0.68 -10.45
CA LEU A 62 -12.69 0.59 -9.77
C LEU A 62 -13.97 0.53 -8.91
N VAL A 63 -15.01 -0.15 -9.39
CA VAL A 63 -16.25 -0.35 -8.62
C VAL A 63 -15.99 -1.25 -7.41
N VAL A 64 -15.26 -2.34 -7.61
CA VAL A 64 -14.89 -3.27 -6.53
C VAL A 64 -14.07 -2.57 -5.46
N MET A 65 -13.18 -1.68 -5.86
CA MET A 65 -12.36 -0.87 -4.98
C MET A 65 -13.18 0.15 -4.20
N ALA A 66 -14.08 0.87 -4.88
CA ALA A 66 -14.99 1.81 -4.22
C ALA A 66 -15.84 1.11 -3.15
N MET A 67 -16.32 -0.11 -3.44
CA MET A 67 -17.03 -0.92 -2.45
C MET A 67 -16.15 -1.32 -1.26
N ALA A 68 -14.88 -1.68 -1.50
CA ALA A 68 -13.96 -2.05 -0.44
C ALA A 68 -13.64 -0.86 0.48
N VAL A 69 -13.43 0.32 -0.10
CA VAL A 69 -13.24 1.56 0.67
C VAL A 69 -14.50 1.91 1.46
N ALA A 70 -15.68 1.87 0.83
CA ALA A 70 -16.94 2.13 1.53
C ALA A 70 -17.16 1.16 2.70
N TRP A 71 -16.82 -0.12 2.51
CA TRP A 71 -16.90 -1.11 3.58
C TRP A 71 -15.91 -0.83 4.72
N SER A 72 -14.74 -0.30 4.43
CA SER A 72 -13.74 0.05 5.44
C SER A 72 -14.24 1.07 6.47
N PHE A 73 -15.18 1.95 6.10
CA PHE A 73 -15.78 2.91 7.04
C PHE A 73 -16.56 2.26 8.18
N TYR A 74 -16.98 1.00 8.05
CA TYR A 74 -17.65 0.28 9.13
C TYR A 74 -16.69 -0.31 10.17
N TYR A 75 -15.43 -0.57 9.80
CA TYR A 75 -14.49 -1.32 10.63
C TYR A 75 -13.26 -0.53 11.04
N ALA A 76 -12.98 0.58 10.38
CA ALA A 76 -11.85 1.44 10.67
C ALA A 76 -12.32 2.83 11.12
N TRP A 77 -11.44 3.54 11.80
CA TRP A 77 -11.70 4.94 12.12
C TRP A 77 -11.94 5.72 10.82
N PRO A 78 -12.97 6.60 10.80
CA PRO A 78 -13.38 7.31 9.58
C PRO A 78 -12.24 8.08 8.92
N VAL A 79 -11.35 8.69 9.70
CA VAL A 79 -10.21 9.46 9.19
C VAL A 79 -9.19 8.53 8.52
N ILE A 80 -8.90 7.37 9.10
CA ILE A 80 -8.01 6.35 8.50
C ILE A 80 -8.63 5.77 7.24
N ALA A 81 -9.92 5.45 7.27
CA ALA A 81 -10.63 4.93 6.10
C ALA A 81 -10.65 5.94 4.94
N LEU A 82 -10.84 7.24 5.24
CA LEU A 82 -10.78 8.31 4.26
C LEU A 82 -9.37 8.48 3.69
N ALA A 83 -8.35 8.54 4.54
CA ALA A 83 -6.95 8.65 4.11
C ALA A 83 -6.53 7.45 3.25
N SER A 84 -6.88 6.24 3.67
CA SER A 84 -6.66 5.02 2.90
C SER A 84 -7.39 5.05 1.55
N GLY A 85 -8.65 5.51 1.52
CA GLY A 85 -9.43 5.63 0.30
C GLY A 85 -8.84 6.64 -0.69
N VAL A 86 -8.38 7.79 -0.22
CA VAL A 86 -7.72 8.81 -1.05
C VAL A 86 -6.36 8.31 -1.56
N ALA A 87 -5.54 7.74 -0.66
CA ALA A 87 -4.25 7.15 -1.04
C ALA A 87 -4.43 6.09 -2.14
N PHE A 88 -5.42 5.24 -1.95
CA PHE A 88 -5.77 4.17 -2.85
C PHE A 88 -6.26 4.71 -4.21
N ALA A 89 -7.14 5.71 -4.24
CA ALA A 89 -7.61 6.32 -5.48
C ALA A 89 -6.47 6.96 -6.30
N ILE A 90 -5.52 7.60 -5.63
CA ILE A 90 -4.34 8.21 -6.28
C ILE A 90 -3.42 7.11 -6.81
N SER A 91 -3.11 6.09 -6.00
CA SER A 91 -2.23 4.99 -6.40
C SER A 91 -2.80 4.21 -7.57
N GLU A 92 -4.12 4.02 -7.59
CA GLU A 92 -4.84 3.40 -8.71
C GLU A 92 -4.79 4.23 -9.99
N GLY A 93 -4.91 5.55 -9.86
CA GLY A 93 -4.76 6.43 -11.01
C GLY A 93 -3.36 6.30 -11.64
N VAL A 94 -2.33 6.26 -10.81
CA VAL A 94 -0.95 6.03 -11.26
C VAL A 94 -0.82 4.66 -11.94
N ASP A 95 -1.36 3.63 -11.32
CA ASP A 95 -1.28 2.28 -11.83
C ASP A 95 -2.04 2.11 -13.15
N TRP A 96 -3.27 2.65 -13.23
CA TRP A 96 -4.05 2.65 -14.47
C TRP A 96 -3.30 3.35 -15.61
N LEU A 97 -2.62 4.48 -15.32
CA LEU A 97 -1.77 5.16 -16.28
C LEU A 97 -0.63 4.25 -16.74
N MET A 98 0.07 3.62 -15.80
CA MET A 98 1.18 2.73 -16.13
C MET A 98 0.72 1.53 -16.96
N PHE A 99 -0.38 0.89 -16.60
CA PHE A 99 -0.94 -0.23 -17.35
C PHE A 99 -1.45 0.17 -18.74
N THR A 100 -2.04 1.34 -18.88
CA THR A 100 -2.62 1.79 -20.14
C THR A 100 -1.55 2.21 -21.14
N PHE A 101 -0.51 2.91 -20.67
CA PHE A 101 0.48 3.53 -21.56
C PHE A 101 1.79 2.75 -21.69
N THR A 102 2.04 1.74 -20.88
CA THR A 102 3.26 0.94 -20.96
C THR A 102 3.00 -0.43 -21.57
N LYS A 103 3.83 -0.84 -22.54
CA LYS A 103 3.76 -2.16 -23.19
C LYS A 103 4.82 -3.12 -22.64
N TYR A 104 5.19 -2.96 -21.37
CA TYR A 104 6.16 -3.85 -20.74
C TYR A 104 5.55 -5.20 -20.36
N ARG A 105 6.40 -6.19 -20.05
CA ARG A 105 5.98 -7.47 -19.48
C ARG A 105 5.27 -7.25 -18.15
N LEU A 106 4.35 -8.15 -17.79
CA LEU A 106 3.55 -8.04 -16.56
C LEU A 106 4.42 -7.88 -15.30
N SER A 107 5.47 -8.66 -15.17
CA SER A 107 6.43 -8.55 -14.05
C SER A 107 7.04 -7.15 -13.93
N THR A 108 7.43 -6.54 -15.05
CA THR A 108 8.00 -5.19 -15.09
C THR A 108 6.95 -4.13 -14.76
N ARG A 109 5.71 -4.30 -15.24
CA ARG A 109 4.61 -3.36 -14.92
C ARG A 109 4.30 -3.35 -13.44
N ILE A 110 4.16 -4.53 -12.81
CA ILE A 110 3.92 -4.66 -11.36
C ILE A 110 5.01 -3.95 -10.57
N LEU A 111 6.27 -4.13 -10.96
CA LEU A 111 7.38 -3.49 -10.26
C LEU A 111 7.37 -1.97 -10.43
N LEU A 112 7.18 -1.48 -11.66
CA LEU A 112 7.16 -0.05 -11.94
C LEU A 112 5.96 0.64 -11.30
N SER A 113 4.76 0.08 -11.42
CA SER A 113 3.56 0.65 -10.81
C SER A 113 3.70 0.73 -9.29
N SER A 114 4.18 -0.35 -8.65
CA SER A 114 4.44 -0.35 -7.21
C SER A 114 5.51 0.66 -6.78
N MET A 115 6.55 0.85 -7.61
CA MET A 115 7.62 1.80 -7.33
C MET A 115 7.13 3.26 -7.31
N PHE A 116 6.13 3.60 -8.12
CA PHE A 116 5.52 4.92 -8.12
C PHE A 116 4.34 5.02 -7.13
N ALA A 117 3.51 3.98 -7.06
CA ALA A 117 2.32 4.00 -6.21
C ALA A 117 2.65 3.90 -4.71
N ALA A 118 3.64 3.07 -4.31
CA ALA A 118 3.97 2.88 -2.90
C ALA A 118 4.43 4.15 -2.18
N PRO A 119 5.29 5.01 -2.73
CA PRO A 119 5.63 6.29 -2.10
C PRO A 119 4.43 7.22 -1.92
N VAL A 120 3.58 7.33 -2.95
CA VAL A 120 2.40 8.21 -2.92
C VAL A 120 1.40 7.71 -1.89
N ASP A 121 1.04 6.45 -1.96
CA ASP A 121 0.13 5.81 -1.01
C ASP A 121 0.64 5.91 0.43
N THR A 122 1.95 5.66 0.65
CA THR A 122 2.56 5.78 1.98
C THR A 122 2.50 7.19 2.52
N THR A 123 2.75 8.20 1.68
CA THR A 123 2.68 9.60 2.10
C THR A 123 1.28 9.97 2.57
N VAL A 124 0.26 9.66 1.76
CA VAL A 124 -1.13 9.99 2.09
C VAL A 124 -1.61 9.19 3.30
N PHE A 125 -1.25 7.89 3.37
CA PHE A 125 -1.62 7.03 4.48
C PHE A 125 -1.00 7.51 5.81
N LEU A 126 0.30 7.77 5.86
CA LEU A 126 0.98 8.22 7.08
C LEU A 126 0.49 9.61 7.52
N TYR A 127 0.21 10.50 6.57
CA TYR A 127 -0.41 11.79 6.89
C TYR A 127 -1.80 11.61 7.52
N GLY A 128 -2.63 10.75 6.95
CA GLY A 128 -3.95 10.45 7.50
C GLY A 128 -3.89 9.75 8.85
N ALA A 129 -2.94 8.83 9.04
CA ALA A 129 -2.72 8.17 10.32
C ALA A 129 -2.25 9.15 11.41
N ASP A 130 -1.38 10.09 11.04
CA ASP A 130 -0.93 11.14 11.94
C ASP A 130 -2.09 12.07 12.36
N LEU A 131 -2.90 12.48 11.40
CA LEU A 131 -4.11 13.27 11.65
C LEU A 131 -5.12 12.53 12.53
N ALA A 132 -5.33 11.23 12.29
CA ALA A 132 -6.21 10.40 13.11
C ALA A 132 -5.71 10.29 14.55
N LYS A 133 -4.41 10.10 14.76
CA LYS A 133 -3.81 10.06 16.10
C LYS A 133 -3.93 11.40 16.83
N GLN A 134 -3.80 12.52 16.12
CA GLN A 134 -4.03 13.86 16.71
C GLN A 134 -5.48 14.04 17.15
N ILE A 135 -6.45 13.64 16.33
CA ILE A 135 -7.88 13.82 16.63
C ILE A 135 -8.34 12.89 17.76
N GLU A 136 -7.95 11.61 17.70
CA GLU A 136 -8.46 10.59 18.63
C GLU A 136 -7.70 10.56 19.97
N PHE A 137 -6.39 10.82 19.95
CA PHE A 137 -5.53 10.67 21.13
C PHE A 137 -4.83 11.95 21.55
N GLY A 138 -5.02 13.07 20.84
CA GLY A 138 -4.31 14.31 21.13
C GLY A 138 -2.79 14.20 20.95
N ALA A 139 -2.34 13.31 20.05
CA ALA A 139 -0.92 13.10 19.80
C ALA A 139 -0.26 14.33 19.15
N GLU A 140 1.03 14.49 19.36
CA GLU A 140 1.82 15.55 18.73
C GLU A 140 1.90 15.33 17.21
N PRO A 141 1.84 16.41 16.39
CA PRO A 141 2.00 16.31 14.94
C PRO A 141 3.36 15.71 14.55
N GLY A 142 3.37 14.91 13.46
CA GLY A 142 4.60 14.33 12.93
C GLY A 142 5.06 13.05 13.63
N ASN A 143 4.24 12.48 14.50
CA ASN A 143 4.58 11.24 15.19
C ASN A 143 4.57 10.02 14.25
N SER A 144 3.70 10.02 13.24
CA SER A 144 3.63 8.94 12.25
C SER A 144 4.34 9.30 10.94
N LEU A 145 4.21 10.55 10.50
CA LEU A 145 4.78 11.04 9.24
C LEU A 145 6.17 11.63 9.48
N HIS A 146 7.18 10.81 9.52
CA HIS A 146 8.58 11.23 9.48
C HIS A 146 9.38 10.39 8.48
N VAL A 147 10.54 10.90 8.05
CA VAL A 147 11.32 10.36 6.92
C VAL A 147 11.65 8.88 7.10
N TRP A 148 12.05 8.46 8.27
CA TRP A 148 12.46 7.08 8.53
C TRP A 148 11.27 6.10 8.51
N ASN A 149 10.13 6.47 9.11
CA ASN A 149 8.90 5.68 9.00
C ASN A 149 8.47 5.56 7.54
N TRP A 150 8.50 6.67 6.81
CA TRP A 150 8.17 6.68 5.40
C TRP A 150 9.05 5.72 4.60
N ILE A 151 10.38 5.76 4.79
CA ILE A 151 11.32 4.85 4.11
C ILE A 151 10.99 3.39 4.44
N VAL A 152 10.81 3.06 5.72
CA VAL A 152 10.54 1.68 6.16
C VAL A 152 9.21 1.18 5.61
N PHE A 153 8.16 2.02 5.59
CA PHE A 153 6.87 1.66 5.00
C PHE A 153 6.96 1.45 3.49
N VAL A 154 7.66 2.32 2.76
CA VAL A 154 7.87 2.16 1.31
C VAL A 154 8.65 0.87 1.02
N ILE A 155 9.74 0.62 1.74
CA ILE A 155 10.54 -0.61 1.57
C ILE A 155 9.67 -1.83 1.89
N GLY A 156 8.92 -1.82 2.99
CA GLY A 156 8.04 -2.93 3.38
C GLY A 156 7.02 -3.28 2.29
N LYS A 157 6.38 -2.27 1.69
CA LYS A 157 5.46 -2.46 0.56
C LYS A 157 6.18 -2.98 -0.68
N MET A 158 7.38 -2.45 -0.97
CA MET A 158 8.17 -2.87 -2.14
C MET A 158 8.66 -4.32 -2.04
N VAL A 159 8.91 -4.85 -0.84
CA VAL A 159 9.31 -6.26 -0.67
C VAL A 159 8.26 -7.20 -1.26
N GLY A 160 6.98 -6.98 -0.98
CA GLY A 160 5.89 -7.77 -1.56
C GLY A 160 5.86 -7.70 -3.09
N ALA A 161 5.95 -6.49 -3.64
CA ALA A 161 5.94 -6.27 -5.09
C ALA A 161 7.15 -6.91 -5.79
N VAL A 162 8.35 -6.79 -5.22
CA VAL A 162 9.57 -7.40 -5.76
C VAL A 162 9.48 -8.91 -5.76
N LEU A 163 9.04 -9.53 -4.66
CA LEU A 163 8.90 -10.99 -4.55
C LEU A 163 7.94 -11.53 -5.62
N VAL A 164 6.77 -10.92 -5.75
CA VAL A 164 5.78 -11.40 -6.73
C VAL A 164 6.23 -11.11 -8.15
N SER A 165 6.80 -9.94 -8.42
CA SER A 165 7.37 -9.62 -9.74
C SER A 165 8.46 -10.63 -10.14
N ALA A 166 9.33 -11.04 -9.21
CA ALA A 166 10.35 -12.05 -9.45
C ALA A 166 9.74 -13.43 -9.77
N ILE A 167 8.69 -13.83 -9.05
CA ILE A 167 7.98 -15.09 -9.30
C ILE A 167 7.32 -15.07 -10.69
N ILE A 168 6.63 -13.98 -11.02
CA ILE A 168 5.95 -13.82 -12.32
C ILE A 168 7.00 -13.83 -13.44
N ARG A 169 8.10 -13.09 -13.30
CA ARG A 169 9.18 -13.04 -14.27
C ARG A 169 9.75 -14.44 -14.55
N ARG A 170 9.96 -15.23 -13.50
CA ARG A 170 10.40 -16.62 -13.66
C ARG A 170 9.38 -17.46 -14.44
N ARG A 171 8.09 -17.26 -14.23
CA ARG A 171 7.04 -17.97 -14.97
C ARG A 171 6.95 -17.50 -16.43
N GLU A 172 7.13 -16.22 -16.69
CA GLU A 172 7.23 -15.66 -18.05
C GLU A 172 8.42 -16.25 -18.81
N ASP A 173 9.60 -16.34 -18.17
CA ASP A 173 10.81 -16.88 -18.77
C ASP A 173 10.69 -18.41 -19.04
N LEU A 174 9.87 -19.12 -18.27
CA LEU A 174 9.54 -20.53 -18.49
C LEU A 174 8.42 -20.76 -19.51
N GLY A 175 7.85 -19.71 -20.09
CA GLY A 175 6.72 -19.79 -21.03
C GLY A 175 5.41 -20.25 -20.40
N LEU A 176 5.29 -20.22 -19.07
CA LEU A 176 4.07 -20.62 -18.34
C LEU A 176 3.04 -19.52 -18.25
N THR A 177 3.41 -18.31 -18.62
CA THR A 177 2.52 -17.13 -18.63
C THR A 177 2.85 -16.32 -19.89
N ASP A 178 1.86 -15.99 -20.72
CA ASP A 178 2.10 -15.15 -21.89
C ASP A 178 2.39 -13.71 -21.42
N PRO A 179 3.58 -13.16 -21.74
CA PRO A 179 3.92 -11.80 -21.35
C PRO A 179 3.11 -10.71 -22.07
N LYS A 180 2.32 -11.09 -23.08
CA LYS A 180 1.57 -10.18 -23.95
C LYS A 180 0.05 -10.28 -23.79
N GLU A 181 -0.47 -11.24 -23.03
CA GLU A 181 -1.91 -11.33 -22.73
C GLU A 181 -2.31 -10.25 -21.72
N LEU A 182 -2.45 -9.05 -22.25
CA LEU A 182 -3.08 -7.91 -21.58
C LEU A 182 -3.95 -7.14 -22.56
#